data_fba373afdd069fe3c5f30517d2c5e48b
#
_entry.id   fba373afdd069fe3c5f30517d2c5e48b
#
_cell.length_a   1.000
_cell.length_b   1.000
_cell.length_c   1.000
_cell.angle_alpha   90.00
_cell.angle_beta   90.00
_cell.angle_gamma   90.00
#
_symmetry.space_group_name_H-M   'P 1'
#
loop_
_entity.id
_entity.type
_entity.pdbx_description
1 polymer ?
#
loop_
_entity_poly.entity_id
_entity_poly.type
_entity_poly.pdbx_seq_one_letter_code
_entity_poly.pdbx_strand_id
1 'polypeptide(L)'
;EEIELKPQISGIVDKILVEEGDLVQKGDLIAKIRVVPNEQALVSAQSRIKTTKFTYDNAKTLFNRNKALYEKGVISRQDFESNELSLNQAEEGYLQAQNDYQIIKQGSISGGGSANTNIVAQISGTILQIPVREGDQVIQSNNFNAGTTIATIADMRQMIFEGKVDESEVGKLEEGKAISVV
;
A
#
# COMPACT_ATOMS: atom_id res chain seq x y z
N GLU A 1 -9.41 -22.72 6.43
CA GLU A 1 -9.28 -21.78 5.29
C GLU A 1 -7.86 -21.23 5.28
N GLU A 2 -7.20 -21.24 4.11
CA GLU A 2 -5.82 -20.80 3.93
C GLU A 2 -5.82 -19.49 3.12
N ILE A 3 -5.07 -18.49 3.57
CA ILE A 3 -4.97 -17.18 2.90
C ILE A 3 -3.50 -16.83 2.69
N GLU A 4 -3.16 -16.53 1.45
CA GLU A 4 -1.85 -16.00 1.07
C GLU A 4 -1.82 -14.46 1.28
N LEU A 5 -0.88 -14.00 2.07
CA LEU A 5 -0.59 -12.57 2.22
C LEU A 5 0.33 -12.10 1.11
N LYS A 6 -0.15 -11.15 0.33
CA LYS A 6 0.58 -10.54 -0.79
C LYS A 6 0.78 -9.05 -0.59
N PRO A 7 1.89 -8.48 -1.07
CA PRO A 7 2.14 -7.06 -0.95
C PRO A 7 1.21 -6.25 -1.85
N GLN A 8 0.80 -5.08 -1.38
CA GLN A 8 0.05 -4.10 -2.17
C GLN A 8 0.95 -3.22 -3.04
N ILE A 9 2.26 -3.23 -2.78
CA ILE A 9 3.28 -2.51 -3.55
C ILE A 9 4.50 -3.40 -3.74
N SER A 10 5.20 -3.19 -4.86
CA SER A 10 6.48 -3.86 -5.10
C SER A 10 7.61 -3.20 -4.31
N GLY A 11 8.55 -3.99 -3.82
CA GLY A 11 9.66 -3.48 -3.03
C GLY A 11 10.62 -4.57 -2.57
N ILE A 12 11.34 -4.30 -1.49
CA ILE A 12 12.24 -5.26 -0.82
C ILE A 12 11.70 -5.52 0.58
N VAL A 13 11.70 -6.76 1.00
CA VAL A 13 11.36 -7.15 2.38
C VAL A 13 12.39 -6.53 3.32
N ASP A 14 11.95 -5.61 4.14
CA ASP A 14 12.81 -4.88 5.10
C ASP A 14 12.99 -5.67 6.39
N LYS A 15 11.87 -6.18 6.94
CA LYS A 15 11.86 -7.03 8.14
C LYS A 15 10.69 -8.01 8.08
N ILE A 16 10.92 -9.20 8.65
CA ILE A 16 9.89 -10.20 8.96
C ILE A 16 9.80 -10.26 10.49
N LEU A 17 8.59 -10.15 11.04
CA LEU A 17 8.33 -9.99 12.47
C LEU A 17 7.68 -11.21 13.12
N VAL A 18 7.47 -12.26 12.35
CA VAL A 18 6.84 -13.52 12.76
C VAL A 18 7.61 -14.72 12.21
N GLU A 19 7.43 -15.88 12.83
CA GLU A 19 8.03 -17.16 12.41
C GLU A 19 6.93 -18.14 11.99
N GLU A 20 7.33 -19.20 11.26
CA GLU A 20 6.43 -20.31 10.92
C GLU A 20 5.96 -21.01 12.19
N GLY A 21 4.66 -21.22 12.32
CA GLY A 21 4.01 -21.77 13.51
C GLY A 21 3.45 -20.73 14.48
N ASP A 22 3.76 -19.44 14.30
CA ASP A 22 3.24 -18.39 15.18
C ASP A 22 1.72 -18.21 15.02
N LEU A 23 1.08 -17.96 16.17
CA LEU A 23 -0.34 -17.56 16.22
C LEU A 23 -0.45 -16.05 16.06
N VAL A 24 -1.22 -15.61 15.06
CA VAL A 24 -1.45 -14.19 14.76
C VAL A 24 -2.93 -13.85 14.80
N GLN A 25 -3.22 -12.61 15.16
CA GLN A 25 -4.56 -12.04 15.12
C GLN A 25 -4.72 -11.14 13.89
N LYS A 26 -5.97 -10.99 13.44
CA LYS A 26 -6.27 -10.06 12.35
C LYS A 26 -5.79 -8.65 12.72
N GLY A 27 -4.93 -8.08 11.87
CA GLY A 27 -4.33 -6.76 12.05
C GLY A 27 -2.89 -6.80 12.57
N ASP A 28 -2.39 -7.96 13.02
CA ASP A 28 -1.01 -8.10 13.47
C ASP A 28 -0.02 -7.85 12.32
N LEU A 29 1.08 -7.19 12.62
CA LEU A 29 2.11 -6.86 11.65
C LEU A 29 3.02 -8.07 11.39
N ILE A 30 2.99 -8.58 10.17
CA ILE A 30 3.74 -9.77 9.73
C ILE A 30 5.11 -9.40 9.17
N ALA A 31 5.13 -8.44 8.24
CA ALA A 31 6.36 -7.99 7.60
C ALA A 31 6.29 -6.52 7.20
N LYS A 32 7.46 -5.92 7.01
CA LYS A 32 7.62 -4.57 6.45
C LYS A 32 8.29 -4.64 5.09
N ILE A 33 7.76 -3.87 4.13
CA ILE A 33 8.35 -3.74 2.81
C ILE A 33 8.90 -2.32 2.67
N ARG A 34 10.12 -2.23 2.15
CA ARG A 34 10.74 -0.98 1.75
C ARG A 34 10.55 -0.78 0.26
N VAL A 35 9.93 0.34 -0.13
CA VAL A 35 9.76 0.70 -1.54
C VAL A 35 11.11 0.96 -2.18
N VAL A 36 11.34 0.39 -3.36
CA VAL A 36 12.46 0.75 -4.22
C VAL A 36 11.90 1.67 -5.31
N PRO A 37 12.09 2.98 -5.17
CA PRO A 37 11.50 3.93 -6.10
C PRO A 37 12.19 3.84 -7.47
N ASN A 38 11.39 3.97 -8.53
CA ASN A 38 11.93 4.11 -9.89
C ASN A 38 12.57 5.51 -10.04
N GLU A 39 13.87 5.55 -10.36
CA GLU A 39 14.62 6.82 -10.50
C GLU A 39 14.00 7.77 -11.53
N GLN A 40 13.55 7.25 -12.67
CA GLN A 40 12.89 8.04 -13.70
C GLN A 40 11.60 8.69 -13.18
N ALA A 41 10.79 7.93 -12.44
CA ALA A 41 9.56 8.45 -11.84
C ALA A 41 9.87 9.50 -10.77
N LEU A 42 10.92 9.31 -9.96
CA LEU A 42 11.36 10.31 -8.97
C LEU A 42 11.79 11.62 -9.63
N VAL A 43 12.63 11.56 -10.67
CA VAL A 43 13.09 12.74 -11.41
C VAL A 43 11.92 13.49 -12.05
N SER A 44 10.97 12.75 -12.64
CA SER A 44 9.76 13.33 -13.24
C SER A 44 8.88 14.03 -12.19
N ALA A 45 8.65 13.39 -11.06
CA ALA A 45 7.87 13.96 -9.96
C ALA A 45 8.57 15.19 -9.36
N GLN A 46 9.90 15.15 -9.20
CA GLN A 46 10.67 16.29 -8.72
C GLN A 46 10.62 17.49 -9.69
N SER A 47 10.64 17.23 -11.00
CA SER A 47 10.47 18.27 -12.02
C SER A 47 9.07 18.88 -11.95
N ARG A 48 8.03 18.06 -11.72
CA ARG A 48 6.66 18.51 -11.53
C ARG A 48 6.51 19.41 -10.30
N ILE A 49 7.14 19.06 -9.17
CA ILE A 49 7.19 19.93 -7.98
C ILE A 49 7.76 21.31 -8.33
N LYS A 50 8.87 21.35 -9.06
CA LYS A 50 9.47 22.62 -9.46
C LYS A 50 8.53 23.46 -10.31
N THR A 51 7.90 22.87 -11.32
CA THR A 51 6.98 23.57 -12.22
C THR A 51 5.76 24.12 -11.47
N THR A 52 5.12 23.27 -10.65
CA THR A 52 3.94 23.69 -9.86
C THR A 52 4.30 24.72 -8.81
N LYS A 53 5.49 24.64 -8.21
CA LYS A 53 6.00 25.65 -7.29
C LYS A 53 6.14 27.02 -7.98
N PHE A 54 6.72 27.08 -9.18
CA PHE A 54 6.81 28.34 -9.93
C PHE A 54 5.42 28.92 -10.23
N THR A 55 4.45 28.07 -10.58
CA THR A 55 3.07 28.51 -10.81
C THR A 55 2.46 29.09 -9.53
N TYR A 56 2.64 28.39 -8.39
CA TYR A 56 2.17 28.86 -7.09
C TYR A 56 2.82 30.18 -6.66
N ASP A 57 4.16 30.28 -6.74
CA ASP A 57 4.90 31.48 -6.36
C ASP A 57 4.49 32.70 -7.22
N ASN A 58 4.22 32.47 -8.53
CA ASN A 58 3.73 33.52 -9.44
C ASN A 58 2.29 33.94 -9.07
N ALA A 59 1.39 32.98 -8.87
CA ALA A 59 0.00 33.24 -8.46
C ALA A 59 -0.05 34.02 -7.13
N LYS A 60 0.79 33.63 -6.17
CA LYS A 60 0.92 34.29 -4.86
C LYS A 60 1.41 35.73 -5.00
N THR A 61 2.39 35.95 -5.86
CA THR A 61 2.90 37.34 -6.13
C THR A 61 1.82 38.19 -6.76
N LEU A 62 1.06 37.68 -7.75
CA LEU A 62 -0.04 38.34 -8.39
C LEU A 62 -1.17 38.66 -7.40
N PHE A 63 -1.54 37.68 -6.59
CA PHE A 63 -2.57 37.87 -5.54
C PHE A 63 -2.18 38.97 -4.56
N ASN A 64 -0.96 38.95 -4.02
CA ASN A 64 -0.50 39.97 -3.08
C ASN A 64 -0.53 41.38 -3.69
N ARG A 65 -0.12 41.50 -4.96
CA ARG A 65 -0.20 42.79 -5.68
C ARG A 65 -1.64 43.24 -5.88
N ASN A 66 -2.51 42.32 -6.32
CA ASN A 66 -3.92 42.67 -6.60
C ASN A 66 -4.71 42.90 -5.30
N LYS A 67 -4.36 42.24 -4.20
CA LYS A 67 -4.91 42.56 -2.88
C LYS A 67 -4.68 44.01 -2.49
N ALA A 68 -3.45 44.49 -2.64
CA ALA A 68 -3.12 45.89 -2.36
C ALA A 68 -3.86 46.89 -3.31
N LEU A 69 -4.14 46.49 -4.56
CA LEU A 69 -4.93 47.32 -5.50
C LEU A 69 -6.42 47.29 -5.16
N TYR A 70 -6.95 46.16 -4.72
CA TYR A 70 -8.34 46.05 -4.28
C TYR A 70 -8.60 46.85 -3.01
N GLU A 71 -7.70 46.82 -2.02
CA GLU A 71 -7.79 47.60 -0.80
C GLU A 71 -7.77 49.11 -1.08
N LYS A 72 -7.16 49.55 -2.20
CA LYS A 72 -7.16 50.94 -2.70
C LYS A 72 -8.33 51.24 -3.63
N GLY A 73 -9.24 50.30 -3.88
CA GLY A 73 -10.38 50.48 -4.78
C GLY A 73 -10.01 50.56 -6.26
N VAL A 74 -8.83 50.09 -6.67
CA VAL A 74 -8.33 50.19 -8.05
C VAL A 74 -8.85 49.06 -8.95
N ILE A 75 -9.08 47.87 -8.39
CA ILE A 75 -9.63 46.70 -9.12
C ILE A 75 -11.00 46.30 -8.59
N SER A 76 -11.78 45.61 -9.42
CA SER A 76 -13.09 45.10 -9.04
C SER A 76 -13.02 43.95 -8.07
N ARG A 77 -14.12 43.70 -7.34
CA ARG A 77 -14.25 42.53 -6.49
C ARG A 77 -14.13 41.24 -7.31
N GLN A 78 -14.71 41.19 -8.49
CA GLN A 78 -14.66 40.05 -9.38
C GLN A 78 -13.21 39.70 -9.79
N ASP A 79 -12.39 40.70 -10.11
CA ASP A 79 -10.99 40.51 -10.46
C ASP A 79 -10.19 39.99 -9.27
N PHE A 80 -10.47 40.52 -8.06
CA PHE A 80 -9.83 40.06 -6.84
C PHE A 80 -10.17 38.57 -6.53
N GLU A 81 -11.45 38.21 -6.55
CA GLU A 81 -11.92 36.83 -6.33
C GLU A 81 -11.37 35.84 -7.38
N SER A 82 -11.23 36.24 -8.63
CA SER A 82 -10.62 35.48 -9.70
C SER A 82 -9.12 35.19 -9.43
N ASN A 83 -8.39 36.18 -8.89
CA ASN A 83 -6.98 35.99 -8.51
C ASN A 83 -6.84 35.09 -7.27
N GLU A 84 -7.76 35.21 -6.30
CA GLU A 84 -7.80 34.32 -5.13
C GLU A 84 -8.05 32.86 -5.53
N LEU A 85 -9.01 32.62 -6.44
CA LEU A 85 -9.26 31.29 -6.99
C LEU A 85 -8.03 30.73 -7.70
N SER A 86 -7.35 31.57 -8.49
CA SER A 86 -6.13 31.17 -9.21
C SER A 86 -4.99 30.80 -8.25
N LEU A 87 -4.85 31.50 -7.13
CA LEU A 87 -3.88 31.18 -6.08
C LEU A 87 -4.22 29.82 -5.44
N ASN A 88 -5.48 29.60 -5.04
CA ASN A 88 -5.92 28.37 -4.40
C ASN A 88 -5.71 27.16 -5.34
N GLN A 89 -6.03 27.29 -6.62
CA GLN A 89 -5.78 26.24 -7.62
C GLN A 89 -4.30 25.93 -7.79
N ALA A 90 -3.44 26.94 -7.79
CA ALA A 90 -2.00 26.75 -7.90
C ALA A 90 -1.40 26.13 -6.63
N GLU A 91 -1.91 26.47 -5.46
CA GLU A 91 -1.53 25.87 -4.17
C GLU A 91 -1.88 24.39 -4.12
N GLU A 92 -3.11 24.03 -4.45
CA GLU A 92 -3.57 22.64 -4.54
C GLU A 92 -2.72 21.81 -5.52
N GLY A 93 -2.43 22.36 -6.69
CA GLY A 93 -1.57 21.71 -7.68
C GLY A 93 -0.14 21.48 -7.16
N TYR A 94 0.40 22.40 -6.37
CA TYR A 94 1.71 22.23 -5.75
C TYR A 94 1.68 21.18 -4.64
N LEU A 95 0.68 21.20 -3.76
CA LEU A 95 0.48 20.19 -2.72
C LEU A 95 0.32 18.78 -3.30
N GLN A 96 -0.47 18.66 -4.36
CA GLN A 96 -0.64 17.38 -5.05
C GLN A 96 0.68 16.85 -5.62
N ALA A 97 1.48 17.71 -6.26
CA ALA A 97 2.78 17.30 -6.78
C ALA A 97 3.74 16.85 -5.66
N GLN A 98 3.69 17.45 -4.48
CA GLN A 98 4.46 17.01 -3.30
C GLN A 98 3.99 15.65 -2.80
N ASN A 99 2.67 15.43 -2.72
CA ASN A 99 2.10 14.16 -2.31
C ASN A 99 2.48 13.03 -3.28
N ASP A 100 2.35 13.28 -4.59
CA ASP A 100 2.76 12.33 -5.64
C ASP A 100 4.22 11.92 -5.49
N TYR A 101 5.11 12.88 -5.24
CA TYR A 101 6.53 12.61 -4.99
C TYR A 101 6.75 11.74 -3.74
N GLN A 102 6.04 12.02 -2.65
CA GLN A 102 6.14 11.22 -1.42
C GLN A 102 5.65 9.79 -1.64
N ILE A 103 4.56 9.61 -2.37
CA ILE A 103 4.04 8.28 -2.72
C ILE A 103 5.08 7.48 -3.52
N ILE A 104 5.70 8.10 -4.54
CA ILE A 104 6.73 7.45 -5.36
C ILE A 104 7.96 7.10 -4.50
N LYS A 105 8.35 7.99 -3.59
CA LYS A 105 9.56 7.83 -2.76
C LYS A 105 9.39 6.83 -1.63
N GLN A 106 8.24 6.80 -0.97
CA GLN A 106 8.01 6.08 0.29
C GLN A 106 6.86 5.08 0.23
N GLY A 107 6.09 5.05 -0.86
CA GLY A 107 4.89 4.22 -0.98
C GLY A 107 3.67 4.74 -0.20
N SER A 108 3.82 5.88 0.52
CA SER A 108 2.73 6.48 1.30
C SER A 108 2.91 7.99 1.46
N ILE A 109 1.82 8.70 1.76
CA ILE A 109 1.84 10.12 2.13
C ILE A 109 2.20 10.24 3.62
N SER A 110 3.09 11.17 3.97
CA SER A 110 3.39 11.50 5.36
C SER A 110 2.11 11.92 6.13
N GLY A 111 1.72 11.12 7.12
CA GLY A 111 0.52 11.37 7.94
C GLY A 111 -0.69 10.47 7.64
N GLY A 112 -0.74 9.81 6.49
CA GLY A 112 -1.73 8.79 6.19
C GLY A 112 -1.06 7.42 6.24
N GLY A 113 -1.05 6.80 7.38
CA GLY A 113 -0.50 5.49 7.75
C GLY A 113 0.31 4.72 6.71
N SER A 114 1.36 4.09 7.15
CA SER A 114 2.24 3.15 6.39
C SER A 114 1.49 1.91 5.86
N ALA A 115 0.20 2.05 5.53
CA ALA A 115 -0.69 0.92 5.24
C ALA A 115 -0.18 0.04 4.09
N ASN A 116 0.45 0.65 3.08
CA ASN A 116 0.88 -0.11 1.89
C ASN A 116 2.24 -0.79 2.05
N THR A 117 3.07 -0.33 3.00
CA THR A 117 4.40 -0.92 3.27
C THR A 117 4.36 -1.96 4.39
N ASN A 118 3.31 -1.97 5.20
CA ASN A 118 3.12 -2.93 6.27
C ASN A 118 2.22 -4.09 5.79
N ILE A 119 2.73 -5.30 5.88
CA ILE A 119 1.95 -6.51 5.63
C ILE A 119 1.35 -6.95 6.96
N VAL A 120 0.03 -6.91 7.04
CA VAL A 120 -0.72 -7.29 8.23
C VAL A 120 -1.57 -8.53 7.99
N ALA A 121 -1.80 -9.31 9.04
CA ALA A 121 -2.66 -10.48 8.99
C ALA A 121 -4.11 -10.08 8.62
N GLN A 122 -4.66 -10.69 7.59
CA GLN A 122 -6.04 -10.44 7.14
C GLN A 122 -7.07 -11.27 7.95
N ILE A 123 -6.63 -12.39 8.49
CA ILE A 123 -7.40 -13.27 9.38
C ILE A 123 -6.57 -13.63 10.61
N SER A 124 -7.22 -14.10 11.66
CA SER A 124 -6.55 -14.73 12.80
C SER A 124 -6.31 -16.19 12.48
N GLY A 125 -5.12 -16.71 12.80
CA GLY A 125 -4.75 -18.08 12.51
C GLY A 125 -3.28 -18.37 12.82
N THR A 126 -2.77 -19.46 12.28
CA THR A 126 -1.37 -19.86 12.40
C THR A 126 -0.62 -19.58 11.11
N ILE A 127 0.59 -19.07 11.20
CA ILE A 127 1.49 -18.90 10.05
C ILE A 127 1.95 -20.29 9.61
N LEU A 128 1.60 -20.70 8.40
CA LEU A 128 2.01 -22.00 7.86
C LEU A 128 3.40 -21.95 7.23
N GLN A 129 3.64 -20.88 6.44
CA GLN A 129 4.86 -20.76 5.65
C GLN A 129 5.21 -19.29 5.40
N ILE A 130 6.51 -19.01 5.38
CA ILE A 130 7.07 -17.70 5.01
C ILE A 130 8.12 -17.94 3.90
N PRO A 131 7.70 -17.97 2.62
CA PRO A 131 8.59 -18.33 1.50
C PRO A 131 9.62 -17.27 1.13
N VAL A 132 9.58 -16.09 1.77
CA VAL A 132 10.49 -14.97 1.51
C VAL A 132 11.43 -14.71 2.69
N ARG A 133 12.55 -14.05 2.41
CA ARG A 133 13.56 -13.64 3.40
C ARG A 133 13.73 -12.14 3.41
N GLU A 134 14.29 -11.61 4.50
CA GLU A 134 14.72 -10.21 4.55
C GLU A 134 15.74 -9.93 3.43
N GLY A 135 15.51 -8.85 2.68
CA GLY A 135 16.31 -8.50 1.50
C GLY A 135 15.75 -9.00 0.17
N ASP A 136 14.77 -9.91 0.16
CA ASP A 136 14.17 -10.41 -1.08
C ASP A 136 13.31 -9.34 -1.76
N GLN A 137 13.34 -9.33 -3.09
CA GLN A 137 12.47 -8.49 -3.90
C GLN A 137 11.09 -9.12 -4.01
N VAL A 138 10.05 -8.34 -3.75
CA VAL A 138 8.65 -8.77 -3.82
C VAL A 138 7.87 -7.89 -4.80
N ILE A 139 6.94 -8.51 -5.50
CA ILE A 139 6.14 -7.90 -6.55
C ILE A 139 4.67 -7.94 -6.12
N GLN A 140 3.98 -6.79 -6.26
CA GLN A 140 2.54 -6.71 -6.03
C GLN A 140 1.74 -7.61 -6.97
N SER A 141 0.62 -8.12 -6.51
CA SER A 141 -0.36 -8.84 -7.32
C SER A 141 -1.09 -7.89 -8.28
N ASN A 142 -1.30 -8.30 -9.53
CA ASN A 142 -2.11 -7.60 -10.51
C ASN A 142 -2.79 -8.62 -11.45
N ASN A 143 -3.60 -8.14 -12.42
CA ASN A 143 -4.34 -9.00 -13.35
C ASN A 143 -3.47 -9.93 -14.21
N PHE A 144 -2.19 -9.66 -14.32
CA PHE A 144 -1.23 -10.42 -15.15
C PHE A 144 -0.21 -11.20 -14.32
N ASN A 145 -0.09 -10.90 -13.03
CA ASN A 145 0.89 -11.51 -12.14
C ASN A 145 0.25 -11.80 -10.77
N ALA A 146 0.34 -13.04 -10.33
CA ALA A 146 -0.18 -13.49 -9.03
C ALA A 146 0.48 -12.78 -7.82
N GLY A 147 1.61 -12.10 -8.06
CA GLY A 147 2.39 -11.45 -6.99
C GLY A 147 3.22 -12.44 -6.17
N THR A 148 4.06 -11.89 -5.30
CA THR A 148 4.90 -12.69 -4.38
C THR A 148 4.11 -12.97 -3.10
N THR A 149 4.01 -14.23 -2.68
CA THR A 149 3.43 -14.61 -1.38
C THR A 149 4.46 -14.30 -0.29
N ILE A 150 4.08 -13.50 0.70
CA ILE A 150 4.93 -13.13 1.85
C ILE A 150 4.80 -14.17 2.98
N ALA A 151 3.57 -14.53 3.29
CA ALA A 151 3.25 -15.54 4.29
C ALA A 151 1.90 -16.18 3.97
N THR A 152 1.71 -17.39 4.43
CA THR A 152 0.44 -18.11 4.36
C THR A 152 -0.11 -18.30 5.76
N ILE A 153 -1.36 -17.91 5.98
CA ILE A 153 -2.06 -18.03 7.27
C ILE A 153 -3.23 -18.98 7.09
N ALA A 154 -3.39 -19.92 8.02
CA ALA A 154 -4.55 -20.80 8.08
C ALA A 154 -5.27 -20.76 9.42
N ASP A 155 -6.59 -20.79 9.36
CA ASP A 155 -7.43 -21.05 10.54
C ASP A 155 -7.46 -22.54 10.82
N MET A 156 -6.69 -22.97 11.83
CA MET A 156 -6.54 -24.37 12.22
C MET A 156 -7.73 -24.91 13.03
N ARG A 157 -8.76 -24.10 13.31
CA ARG A 157 -9.94 -24.53 14.08
C ARG A 157 -10.86 -25.47 13.30
N GLN A 158 -10.75 -25.46 11.97
CA GLN A 158 -11.49 -26.35 11.06
C GLN A 158 -10.51 -27.06 10.13
N MET A 159 -9.99 -28.18 10.57
CA MET A 159 -9.14 -29.03 9.74
C MET A 159 -9.98 -30.09 9.06
N ILE A 160 -9.81 -30.25 7.76
CA ILE A 160 -10.37 -31.34 6.96
C ILE A 160 -9.20 -32.22 6.54
N PHE A 161 -9.29 -33.51 6.83
CA PHE A 161 -8.33 -34.47 6.36
C PHE A 161 -8.80 -35.04 5.02
N GLU A 162 -8.00 -34.86 3.99
CA GLU A 162 -8.20 -35.49 2.67
C GLU A 162 -7.14 -36.57 2.47
N GLY A 163 -7.56 -37.83 2.51
CA GLY A 163 -6.70 -38.99 2.23
C GLY A 163 -7.09 -39.66 0.92
N LYS A 164 -6.10 -40.09 0.13
CA LYS A 164 -6.34 -40.98 -1.02
C LYS A 164 -6.37 -42.42 -0.50
N VAL A 165 -7.48 -43.10 -0.76
CA VAL A 165 -7.67 -44.51 -0.40
C VAL A 165 -7.54 -45.36 -1.65
N ASP A 166 -6.83 -46.48 -1.53
CA ASP A 166 -6.70 -47.46 -2.61
C ASP A 166 -8.08 -48.07 -2.92
N GLU A 167 -8.35 -48.30 -4.19
CA GLU A 167 -9.63 -48.86 -4.69
C GLU A 167 -10.02 -50.17 -4.02
N SER A 168 -9.04 -50.97 -3.62
CA SER A 168 -9.22 -52.21 -2.89
C SER A 168 -9.70 -52.06 -1.45
N GLU A 169 -9.54 -50.88 -0.84
CA GLU A 169 -9.89 -50.61 0.55
C GLU A 169 -11.15 -49.71 0.71
N VAL A 170 -11.63 -49.12 -0.37
CA VAL A 170 -12.83 -48.27 -0.37
C VAL A 170 -14.05 -48.97 0.24
N GLY A 171 -14.19 -50.31 0.00
CA GLY A 171 -15.30 -51.12 0.55
C GLY A 171 -15.27 -51.30 2.08
N LYS A 172 -14.20 -50.91 2.76
CA LYS A 172 -14.05 -50.97 4.22
C LYS A 172 -14.34 -49.64 4.91
N LEU A 173 -14.57 -48.56 4.14
CA LEU A 173 -14.89 -47.21 4.65
C LEU A 173 -16.39 -47.08 4.80
N GLU A 174 -16.80 -46.66 5.98
CA GLU A 174 -18.19 -46.30 6.31
C GLU A 174 -18.21 -44.87 6.79
N GLU A 175 -19.24 -44.12 6.37
CA GLU A 175 -19.46 -42.75 6.80
C GLU A 175 -19.60 -42.65 8.33
N GLY A 176 -18.87 -41.76 9.00
CA GLY A 176 -18.88 -41.61 10.45
C GLY A 176 -17.91 -42.52 11.25
N LYS A 177 -17.06 -43.28 10.58
CA LYS A 177 -16.04 -44.10 11.25
C LYS A 177 -14.86 -43.25 11.71
N ALA A 178 -14.45 -43.40 12.97
CA ALA A 178 -13.27 -42.68 13.48
C ALA A 178 -11.98 -43.23 12.80
N ILE A 179 -11.20 -42.32 12.23
CA ILE A 179 -9.90 -42.62 11.62
C ILE A 179 -8.82 -42.14 12.58
N SER A 180 -7.87 -43.03 12.90
CA SER A 180 -6.68 -42.66 13.65
C SER A 180 -5.53 -42.45 12.66
N VAL A 181 -5.01 -41.21 12.63
CA VAL A 181 -3.82 -40.88 11.85
C VAL A 181 -2.61 -41.04 12.77
N VAL A 182 -1.68 -41.86 12.37
CA VAL A 182 -0.43 -42.14 13.10
C VAL A 182 0.73 -41.40 12.44
#